data_23b5e6f2f93669bcc8b81d1d02a63ac0
#
_entry.id   23b5e6f2f93669bcc8b81d1d02a63ac0
#
_cell.length_a   1.000
_cell.length_b   1.000
_cell.length_c   1.000
_cell.angle_alpha   90.00
_cell.angle_beta   90.00
_cell.angle_gamma   90.00
#
_symmetry.space_group_name_H-M   'P 1'
#
loop_
_entity.id
_entity.type
_entity.pdbx_description
1 polymer ?
#
loop_
_entity_poly.entity_id
_entity_poly.type
_entity_poly.pdbx_seq_one_letter_code
_entity_poly.pdbx_strand_id
1 'polypeptide(L)'
;MPFSFYRSADHAAHNVTRMPSNTDLERMIRLGDSSSLELKRVLVQGSKVVGPRWAAMADTVAGMANSKGGTIVLGVDDRTREVLGIPLARLDIVERWMAEICLDALNPPLNATIRRLELPDVSWDLVPVLRVDVPRSLFVYQSPGGYEQRTGRSTRSLQPQVLARLLQERSQTRLIRFDESVVPGSGPGDLVPELATPFLRGRGDLSEQNLRRIGVIARDDQGTTCLTVAGALMCTGSPGDWLPHAYIQAVSYAGERRDINYQRDAGDLSGPLDTQVSEALHFARRNMSARATKGVGRTERPQYSDRAVFEALVNAVAHRDYSMAGARIRLHIFRDRIELYVPGSLANTLTIDSMADRQYCRNELIVSLLARCPVDEDGLARRYLMERRGDGVPIILDESRDLSGRYPDYTMIDDSELRLVIWAAETRPGEERA
;
A
#
# COMPACT_ATOMS: atom_id res chain seq x y z
N MET A 1 -10.67 -0.34 46.59
CA MET A 1 -9.31 -0.44 46.03
C MET A 1 -9.40 -0.38 44.52
N PRO A 2 -8.95 0.67 43.84
CA PRO A 2 -9.04 0.77 42.39
C PRO A 2 -7.83 0.11 41.75
N PHE A 3 -8.08 -0.79 40.80
CA PHE A 3 -7.06 -1.37 39.93
C PHE A 3 -6.59 -0.30 38.93
N SER A 4 -5.36 0.09 39.07
CA SER A 4 -4.62 0.95 38.15
C SER A 4 -4.21 0.14 36.91
N PHE A 5 -4.79 0.44 35.76
CA PHE A 5 -4.29 0.00 34.45
C PHE A 5 -3.15 0.92 34.02
N TYR A 6 -1.94 0.56 34.35
CA TYR A 6 -0.76 1.04 33.62
C TYR A 6 -0.63 0.23 32.33
N ARG A 7 -1.17 0.74 31.25
CA ARG A 7 -0.74 0.34 29.88
C ARG A 7 0.62 1.00 29.65
N SER A 8 1.64 0.18 29.51
CA SER A 8 2.98 0.61 29.14
C SER A 8 2.94 1.28 27.76
N ALA A 9 3.38 2.53 27.72
CA ALA A 9 3.47 3.38 26.53
C ALA A 9 4.67 3.04 25.62
N ASP A 10 5.12 1.79 25.58
CA ASP A 10 6.34 1.41 24.87
C ASP A 10 6.15 0.93 23.42
N HIS A 11 4.90 0.90 22.91
CA HIS A 11 4.65 0.42 21.55
C HIS A 11 4.36 1.50 20.51
N ALA A 12 4.36 2.79 20.91
CA ALA A 12 4.13 3.91 20.00
C ALA A 12 5.41 4.60 19.49
N ALA A 13 6.60 4.06 19.76
CA ALA A 13 7.86 4.75 19.51
C ALA A 13 8.68 4.26 18.31
N HIS A 14 8.15 3.39 17.43
CA HIS A 14 8.91 2.97 16.27
C HIS A 14 8.12 3.25 15.00
N ASN A 15 8.64 4.24 14.27
CA ASN A 15 8.34 4.66 12.89
C ASN A 15 7.15 5.61 12.62
N VAL A 16 7.02 6.67 13.40
CA VAL A 16 6.77 7.96 12.73
C VAL A 16 7.97 8.13 11.80
N THR A 17 7.78 8.51 10.53
CA THR A 17 8.87 8.89 9.63
C THR A 17 9.65 9.99 10.37
N ARG A 18 10.60 9.59 11.18
CA ARG A 18 11.39 10.48 12.02
C ARG A 18 12.18 11.27 11.01
N MET A 19 11.84 12.53 10.87
CA MET A 19 12.65 13.43 10.05
C MET A 19 14.10 13.22 10.49
N PRO A 20 15.02 12.92 9.53
CA PRO A 20 16.39 12.60 9.90
C PRO A 20 16.93 13.69 10.84
N SER A 21 17.54 13.27 11.93
CA SER A 21 18.27 14.18 12.83
C SER A 21 19.38 14.89 12.03
N ASN A 22 19.97 15.95 12.54
CA ASN A 22 21.10 16.60 11.87
C ASN A 22 22.23 15.59 11.57
N THR A 23 22.50 14.68 12.48
CA THR A 23 23.50 13.60 12.32
C THR A 23 23.11 12.62 11.20
N ASP A 24 21.83 12.27 11.08
CA ASP A 24 21.35 11.44 9.98
C ASP A 24 21.44 12.17 8.63
N LEU A 25 21.13 13.48 8.63
CA LEU A 25 21.25 14.31 7.45
C LEU A 25 22.69 14.41 6.96
N GLU A 26 23.65 14.64 7.84
CA GLU A 26 25.09 14.66 7.51
C GLU A 26 25.55 13.33 6.91
N ARG A 27 25.08 12.21 7.47
CA ARG A 27 25.36 10.88 6.90
C ARG A 27 24.76 10.72 5.50
N MET A 28 23.54 11.18 5.27
CA MET A 28 22.89 11.14 3.97
C MET A 28 23.62 12.02 2.96
N ILE A 29 24.06 13.22 3.35
CA ILE A 29 24.85 14.13 2.49
C ILE A 29 26.14 13.45 2.02
N ARG A 30 26.85 12.75 2.90
CA ARG A 30 28.06 12.00 2.52
C ARG A 30 27.80 10.91 1.48
N LEU A 31 26.60 10.31 1.48
CA LEU A 31 26.20 9.31 0.50
C LEU A 31 25.80 9.95 -0.86
N GLY A 32 25.37 11.22 -0.85
CA GLY A 32 24.98 11.98 -2.02
C GLY A 32 23.53 11.78 -2.44
N ASP A 33 23.18 12.25 -3.63
CA ASP A 33 21.82 12.21 -4.17
C ASP A 33 21.26 10.81 -4.24
N SER A 34 19.98 10.69 -3.91
CA SER A 34 19.24 9.41 -3.88
C SER A 34 17.80 9.61 -4.35
N SER A 35 16.96 8.58 -4.20
CA SER A 35 15.52 8.70 -4.46
C SER A 35 14.81 9.64 -3.48
N SER A 36 15.39 9.88 -2.30
CA SER A 36 14.82 10.69 -1.22
C SER A 36 15.67 11.88 -0.79
N LEU A 37 16.84 12.09 -1.39
CA LEU A 37 17.71 13.21 -1.10
C LEU A 37 18.19 13.88 -2.40
N GLU A 38 18.19 15.21 -2.41
CA GLU A 38 18.80 16.04 -3.45
C GLU A 38 19.67 17.12 -2.81
N LEU A 39 20.89 17.23 -3.28
CA LEU A 39 21.86 18.25 -2.86
C LEU A 39 21.98 19.31 -3.93
N LYS A 40 21.97 20.59 -3.55
CA LYS A 40 22.09 21.69 -4.49
C LYS A 40 22.96 22.82 -3.96
N ARG A 41 23.97 23.14 -4.73
CA ARG A 41 24.68 24.40 -4.60
C ARG A 41 23.79 25.55 -5.03
N VAL A 42 23.74 26.63 -4.25
CA VAL A 42 22.95 27.83 -4.58
C VAL A 42 23.90 29.00 -4.90
N LEU A 43 23.64 29.66 -6.01
CA LEU A 43 24.36 30.85 -6.43
C LEU A 43 23.41 32.04 -6.40
N VAL A 44 23.79 33.09 -5.65
CA VAL A 44 23.00 34.31 -5.50
C VAL A 44 23.79 35.49 -6.02
N GLN A 45 23.20 36.25 -6.93
CA GLN A 45 23.77 37.49 -7.45
C GLN A 45 22.81 38.66 -7.21
N GLY A 46 23.25 39.64 -6.45
CA GLY A 46 22.37 40.73 -5.99
C GLY A 46 21.20 40.18 -5.13
N SER A 47 19.99 40.43 -5.56
CA SER A 47 18.74 39.97 -4.90
C SER A 47 18.10 38.76 -5.59
N LYS A 48 18.85 38.07 -6.50
CA LYS A 48 18.26 36.95 -7.27
C LYS A 48 19.11 35.70 -7.14
N VAL A 49 18.45 34.55 -7.08
CA VAL A 49 19.08 33.25 -7.25
C VAL A 49 19.32 33.02 -8.74
N VAL A 50 20.58 32.80 -9.11
CA VAL A 50 21.00 32.58 -10.48
C VAL A 50 21.36 31.12 -10.78
N GLY A 51 21.42 30.29 -9.77
CA GLY A 51 21.60 28.84 -9.88
C GLY A 51 21.19 28.14 -8.59
N PRO A 52 20.51 26.99 -8.69
CA PRO A 52 20.06 26.28 -9.90
C PRO A 52 18.95 27.03 -10.67
N ARG A 53 18.65 26.58 -11.89
CA ARG A 53 17.58 27.19 -12.71
C ARG A 53 16.24 26.93 -12.04
N TRP A 54 15.37 27.95 -12.00
CA TRP A 54 14.06 27.92 -11.37
C TRP A 54 13.18 26.75 -11.87
N ALA A 55 13.06 26.58 -13.20
CA ALA A 55 12.27 25.47 -13.78
C ALA A 55 12.84 24.10 -13.42
N ALA A 56 14.17 23.92 -13.48
CA ALA A 56 14.79 22.63 -13.14
C ALA A 56 14.60 22.27 -11.65
N MET A 57 14.57 23.28 -10.77
CA MET A 57 14.26 23.05 -9.36
C MET A 57 12.79 22.68 -9.18
N ALA A 58 11.87 23.34 -9.88
CA ALA A 58 10.46 23.01 -9.89
C ALA A 58 10.22 21.55 -10.38
N ASP A 59 10.92 21.12 -11.44
CA ASP A 59 10.87 19.74 -11.94
C ASP A 59 11.37 18.74 -10.88
N THR A 60 12.43 19.09 -10.15
CA THR A 60 12.95 18.25 -9.06
C THR A 60 11.94 18.11 -7.93
N VAL A 61 11.34 19.22 -7.49
CA VAL A 61 10.31 19.23 -6.44
C VAL A 61 9.09 18.42 -6.85
N ALA A 62 8.58 18.66 -8.08
CA ALA A 62 7.45 17.90 -8.62
C ALA A 62 7.77 16.41 -8.71
N GLY A 63 8.96 16.05 -9.20
CA GLY A 63 9.42 14.68 -9.32
C GLY A 63 9.48 13.96 -7.98
N MET A 64 9.92 14.62 -6.90
CA MET A 64 9.89 14.09 -5.54
C MET A 64 8.47 13.95 -5.02
N ALA A 65 7.64 14.99 -5.15
CA ALA A 65 6.25 14.96 -4.69
C ALA A 65 5.42 13.90 -5.41
N ASN A 66 5.65 13.70 -6.71
CA ASN A 66 5.04 12.66 -7.53
C ASN A 66 5.57 11.25 -7.25
N SER A 67 6.62 11.12 -6.46
CA SER A 67 7.21 9.84 -6.03
C SER A 67 6.92 9.58 -4.55
N LYS A 68 7.94 9.40 -3.75
CA LYS A 68 7.85 9.10 -2.31
C LYS A 68 7.99 10.33 -1.40
N GLY A 69 8.14 11.50 -1.99
CA GLY A 69 8.62 12.68 -1.28
C GLY A 69 10.15 12.66 -1.14
N GLY A 70 10.69 13.48 -0.24
CA GLY A 70 12.12 13.53 0.02
C GLY A 70 12.57 14.84 0.63
N THR A 71 13.88 14.99 0.75
CA THR A 71 14.52 16.18 1.29
C THR A 71 15.45 16.81 0.26
N ILE A 72 15.38 18.12 0.08
CA ILE A 72 16.32 18.90 -0.72
C ILE A 72 17.16 19.72 0.26
N VAL A 73 18.49 19.68 0.09
CA VAL A 73 19.41 20.50 0.89
C VAL A 73 20.09 21.51 -0.01
N LEU A 74 19.80 22.78 0.25
CA LEU A 74 20.37 23.91 -0.47
C LEU A 74 21.57 24.46 0.32
N GLY A 75 22.69 24.69 -0.38
CA GLY A 75 23.96 25.10 0.22
C GLY A 75 24.99 23.98 0.31
N VAL A 76 24.75 22.86 -0.38
CA VAL A 76 25.67 21.72 -0.49
C VAL A 76 26.02 21.48 -1.95
N ASP A 77 27.28 21.25 -2.26
CA ASP A 77 27.72 20.90 -3.61
C ASP A 77 27.34 19.45 -3.94
N ASP A 78 26.63 19.24 -5.04
CA ASP A 78 26.10 17.93 -5.46
C ASP A 78 27.19 16.96 -5.94
N ARG A 79 28.38 17.47 -6.34
CA ARG A 79 29.49 16.66 -6.84
C ARG A 79 30.48 16.30 -5.73
N THR A 80 30.96 17.33 -5.01
CA THR A 80 31.95 17.14 -3.92
C THR A 80 31.28 16.71 -2.62
N ARG A 81 29.96 16.98 -2.45
CA ARG A 81 29.17 16.75 -1.22
C ARG A 81 29.64 17.63 -0.06
N GLU A 82 30.41 18.67 -0.37
CA GLU A 82 30.86 19.64 0.62
C GLU A 82 29.74 20.60 0.98
N VAL A 83 29.62 20.87 2.28
CA VAL A 83 28.70 21.88 2.80
C VAL A 83 29.37 23.25 2.56
N LEU A 84 28.81 24.00 1.62
CA LEU A 84 29.32 25.34 1.25
C LEU A 84 28.63 26.45 2.06
N GLY A 85 27.44 26.16 2.59
CA GLY A 85 26.57 27.11 3.24
C GLY A 85 25.93 28.14 2.31
N ILE A 86 25.03 28.93 2.88
CA ILE A 86 24.38 30.08 2.25
C ILE A 86 24.68 31.28 3.14
N PRO A 87 25.29 32.37 2.63
CA PRO A 87 25.54 33.54 3.46
C PRO A 87 24.29 34.04 4.16
N LEU A 88 24.37 34.36 5.47
CA LEU A 88 23.22 34.76 6.30
C LEU A 88 22.39 35.88 5.64
N ALA A 89 23.05 36.88 5.04
CA ALA A 89 22.38 37.98 4.34
C ALA A 89 21.60 37.53 3.07
N ARG A 90 21.74 36.26 2.65
CA ARG A 90 21.11 35.71 1.44
C ARG A 90 20.06 34.64 1.76
N LEU A 91 19.97 34.17 2.99
CA LEU A 91 19.02 33.12 3.40
C LEU A 91 17.58 33.47 3.04
N ASP A 92 17.13 34.69 3.36
CA ASP A 92 15.75 35.14 3.07
C ASP A 92 15.44 35.14 1.55
N ILE A 93 16.45 35.44 0.74
CA ILE A 93 16.29 35.43 -0.74
C ILE A 93 16.10 34.00 -1.24
N VAL A 94 16.91 33.06 -0.75
CA VAL A 94 16.88 31.66 -1.17
C VAL A 94 15.61 30.98 -0.65
N GLU A 95 15.22 31.25 0.60
CA GLU A 95 13.99 30.71 1.19
C GLU A 95 12.74 31.18 0.44
N ARG A 96 12.64 32.48 0.14
CA ARG A 96 11.55 33.04 -0.67
C ARG A 96 11.52 32.43 -2.07
N TRP A 97 12.65 32.36 -2.75
CA TRP A 97 12.78 31.75 -4.05
C TRP A 97 12.30 30.28 -4.05
N MET A 98 12.60 29.52 -3.00
CA MET A 98 12.14 28.13 -2.87
C MET A 98 10.65 28.04 -2.59
N ALA A 99 10.11 28.96 -1.75
CA ALA A 99 8.68 29.05 -1.48
C ALA A 99 7.90 29.40 -2.77
N GLU A 100 8.37 30.37 -3.56
CA GLU A 100 7.79 30.71 -4.87
C GLU A 100 7.78 29.52 -5.83
N ILE A 101 8.84 28.69 -5.85
CA ILE A 101 8.85 27.47 -6.65
C ILE A 101 7.72 26.52 -6.21
N CYS A 102 7.58 26.29 -4.92
CA CYS A 102 6.56 25.38 -4.41
C CYS A 102 5.13 25.89 -4.65
N LEU A 103 4.89 27.21 -4.55
CA LEU A 103 3.57 27.80 -4.61
C LEU A 103 3.17 28.22 -6.04
N ASP A 104 4.09 28.77 -6.82
CA ASP A 104 3.78 29.40 -8.09
C ASP A 104 4.21 28.58 -9.31
N ALA A 105 5.22 27.72 -9.18
CA ALA A 105 5.71 26.91 -10.30
C ALA A 105 5.00 25.57 -10.44
N LEU A 106 4.36 25.10 -9.41
CA LEU A 106 3.70 23.80 -9.40
C LEU A 106 2.18 23.94 -9.48
N ASN A 107 1.57 23.05 -10.23
CA ASN A 107 0.12 22.94 -10.30
C ASN A 107 -0.31 21.50 -9.89
N PRO A 108 -1.10 21.36 -8.81
CA PRO A 108 -1.48 22.41 -7.83
C PRO A 108 -0.27 22.90 -7.00
N PRO A 109 -0.42 23.99 -6.23
CA PRO A 109 0.62 24.45 -5.30
C PRO A 109 1.00 23.38 -4.29
N LEU A 110 2.29 23.27 -3.96
CA LEU A 110 2.82 22.29 -3.02
C LEU A 110 3.16 22.95 -1.67
N ASN A 111 2.65 22.40 -0.60
CA ASN A 111 3.02 22.82 0.74
C ASN A 111 4.24 22.02 1.25
N ALA A 112 5.44 22.50 0.95
CA ALA A 112 6.71 21.95 1.46
C ALA A 112 7.11 22.63 2.77
N THR A 113 7.84 21.91 3.64
CA THR A 113 8.38 22.49 4.87
C THR A 113 9.82 22.96 4.63
N ILE A 114 10.07 24.25 4.76
CA ILE A 114 11.40 24.84 4.63
C ILE A 114 11.94 25.16 6.01
N ARG A 115 13.18 24.74 6.29
CA ARG A 115 13.85 24.96 7.58
C ARG A 115 15.28 25.44 7.36
N ARG A 116 15.71 26.38 8.22
CA ARG A 116 17.11 26.81 8.30
C ARG A 116 17.84 25.90 9.26
N LEU A 117 18.96 25.36 8.85
CA LEU A 117 19.83 24.51 9.66
C LEU A 117 21.27 25.04 9.57
N GLU A 118 22.09 24.67 10.55
CA GLU A 118 23.53 24.85 10.51
C GLU A 118 24.20 23.49 10.42
N LEU A 119 25.08 23.32 9.44
CA LEU A 119 25.87 22.11 9.24
C LEU A 119 27.35 22.44 9.21
N PRO A 120 28.24 21.54 9.65
CA PRO A 120 29.67 21.77 9.58
C PRO A 120 30.16 21.73 8.14
N ASP A 121 30.97 22.71 7.77
CA ASP A 121 31.72 22.74 6.52
C ASP A 121 33.00 21.88 6.59
N VAL A 122 33.86 21.97 5.58
CA VAL A 122 35.15 21.25 5.53
C VAL A 122 36.14 21.67 6.65
N SER A 123 35.97 22.86 7.21
CA SER A 123 36.78 23.40 8.30
C SER A 123 36.14 23.16 9.66
N TRP A 124 35.01 22.46 9.71
CA TRP A 124 34.18 22.26 10.91
C TRP A 124 33.47 23.51 11.43
N ASP A 125 33.45 24.59 10.64
CA ASP A 125 32.67 25.77 10.97
C ASP A 125 31.20 25.52 10.64
N LEU A 126 30.29 25.93 11.54
CA LEU A 126 28.86 25.81 11.31
C LEU A 126 28.39 26.86 10.31
N VAL A 127 27.91 26.42 9.16
CA VAL A 127 27.41 27.26 8.09
C VAL A 127 25.94 27.03 7.82
N PRO A 128 25.15 28.09 7.53
CA PRO A 128 23.72 27.95 7.32
C PRO A 128 23.40 27.27 6.00
N VAL A 129 22.43 26.36 6.01
CA VAL A 129 21.83 25.68 4.86
C VAL A 129 20.31 25.73 4.95
N LEU A 130 19.62 25.54 3.82
CA LEU A 130 18.17 25.35 3.83
C LEU A 130 17.84 23.90 3.55
N ARG A 131 17.04 23.31 4.42
CA ARG A 131 16.42 22.01 4.26
C ARG A 131 14.98 22.19 3.81
N VAL A 132 14.60 21.55 2.71
CA VAL A 132 13.25 21.55 2.16
C VAL A 132 12.72 20.14 2.19
N ASP A 133 11.74 19.89 3.03
CA ASP A 133 11.09 18.60 3.12
C ASP A 133 9.87 18.59 2.21
N VAL A 134 9.95 17.81 1.14
CA VAL A 134 8.90 17.62 0.13
C VAL A 134 8.07 16.42 0.52
N PRO A 135 6.78 16.59 0.88
CA PRO A 135 5.94 15.46 1.25
C PRO A 135 5.55 14.62 0.03
N ARG A 136 5.35 13.31 0.22
CA ARG A 136 4.51 12.55 -0.70
C ARG A 136 3.08 13.11 -0.60
N SER A 137 2.52 13.50 -1.71
CA SER A 137 1.21 14.16 -1.75
C SER A 137 0.11 13.25 -2.28
N LEU A 138 -1.12 13.67 -2.02
CA LEU A 138 -2.33 13.10 -2.61
C LEU A 138 -2.56 13.60 -4.04
N PHE A 139 -1.92 14.69 -4.42
CA PHE A 139 -2.04 15.30 -5.74
C PHE A 139 -0.88 14.84 -6.64
N VAL A 140 -1.11 14.92 -7.94
CA VAL A 140 -0.08 14.80 -8.96
C VAL A 140 0.28 16.21 -9.42
N TYR A 141 1.54 16.57 -9.29
CA TYR A 141 2.03 17.90 -9.55
C TYR A 141 2.60 18.01 -10.95
N GLN A 142 2.15 19.06 -11.64
CA GLN A 142 2.76 19.50 -12.89
C GLN A 142 3.75 20.63 -12.61
N SER A 143 4.94 20.55 -13.18
CA SER A 143 5.97 21.60 -13.18
C SER A 143 6.06 22.25 -14.56
N PRO A 144 6.90 23.28 -14.76
CA PRO A 144 7.15 23.82 -16.08
C PRO A 144 7.68 22.81 -17.11
N GLY A 145 8.39 21.77 -16.67
CA GLY A 145 8.85 20.65 -17.51
C GLY A 145 7.77 19.61 -17.80
N GLY A 146 6.63 19.68 -17.14
CA GLY A 146 5.53 18.73 -17.26
C GLY A 146 5.29 17.89 -16.00
N TYR A 147 4.84 16.66 -16.18
CA TYR A 147 4.66 15.72 -15.08
C TYR A 147 5.94 14.91 -14.89
N GLU A 148 6.66 15.21 -13.84
CA GLU A 148 7.95 14.61 -13.54
C GLU A 148 7.84 13.56 -12.43
N GLN A 149 8.71 12.53 -12.49
CA GLN A 149 8.85 11.50 -11.44
C GLN A 149 10.32 11.27 -11.13
N ARG A 150 10.63 11.09 -9.85
CA ARG A 150 11.96 10.74 -9.39
C ARG A 150 12.18 9.24 -9.44
N THR A 151 13.25 8.83 -10.13
CA THR A 151 13.70 7.44 -10.19
C THR A 151 15.19 7.39 -9.81
N GLY A 152 15.47 6.87 -8.62
CA GLY A 152 16.80 6.98 -8.03
C GLY A 152 17.20 8.45 -7.86
N ARG A 153 18.35 8.87 -8.39
CA ARG A 153 18.81 10.27 -8.34
C ARG A 153 18.40 11.11 -9.55
N SER A 154 17.61 10.58 -10.47
CA SER A 154 17.22 11.27 -11.70
C SER A 154 15.73 11.61 -11.66
N THR A 155 15.39 12.78 -12.19
CA THR A 155 14.01 13.19 -12.48
C THR A 155 13.72 12.95 -13.95
N ARG A 156 12.59 12.36 -14.28
CA ARG A 156 12.18 12.01 -15.64
C ARG A 156 10.71 12.31 -15.85
N SER A 157 10.37 12.74 -17.06
CA SER A 157 8.98 12.96 -17.46
C SER A 157 8.19 11.66 -17.49
N LEU A 158 6.99 11.70 -16.95
CA LEU A 158 6.06 10.59 -16.92
C LEU A 158 5.49 10.31 -18.30
N GLN A 159 5.56 9.06 -18.72
CA GLN A 159 4.83 8.62 -19.92
C GLN A 159 3.31 8.67 -19.66
N PRO A 160 2.48 8.91 -20.70
CA PRO A 160 1.02 9.08 -20.53
C PRO A 160 0.35 7.95 -19.76
N GLN A 161 0.74 6.70 -19.98
CA GLN A 161 0.18 5.53 -19.29
C GLN A 161 0.54 5.51 -17.80
N VAL A 162 1.78 5.88 -17.47
CA VAL A 162 2.26 5.95 -16.09
C VAL A 162 1.63 7.13 -15.37
N LEU A 163 1.44 8.26 -16.06
CA LEU A 163 0.74 9.42 -15.53
C LEU A 163 -0.73 9.10 -15.23
N ALA A 164 -1.43 8.45 -16.18
CA ALA A 164 -2.83 8.04 -15.97
C ALA A 164 -2.96 7.13 -14.75
N ARG A 165 -2.05 6.18 -14.59
CA ARG A 165 -1.99 5.32 -13.41
C ARG A 165 -1.72 6.10 -12.13
N LEU A 166 -0.75 7.02 -12.13
CA LEU A 166 -0.43 7.85 -10.96
C LEU A 166 -1.60 8.73 -10.55
N LEU A 167 -2.31 9.34 -11.52
CA LEU A 167 -3.53 10.11 -11.29
C LEU A 167 -4.62 9.23 -10.65
N GLN A 168 -4.81 8.02 -11.15
CA GLN A 168 -5.76 7.06 -10.59
C GLN A 168 -5.39 6.66 -9.16
N GLU A 169 -4.12 6.35 -8.90
CA GLU A 169 -3.63 5.97 -7.57
C GLU A 169 -3.77 7.09 -6.52
N ARG A 170 -3.67 8.35 -6.95
CA ARG A 170 -3.73 9.52 -6.06
C ARG A 170 -5.09 10.23 -6.04
N SER A 171 -5.98 9.89 -6.97
CA SER A 171 -7.31 10.47 -7.02
C SER A 171 -8.13 10.02 -5.81
N GLN A 172 -8.29 10.93 -4.85
CA GLN A 172 -9.25 10.76 -3.74
C GLN A 172 -10.66 11.20 -4.13
N THR A 173 -10.80 11.88 -5.25
CA THR A 173 -12.10 12.31 -5.74
C THR A 173 -12.76 11.12 -6.41
N ARG A 174 -14.04 10.91 -6.12
CA ARG A 174 -14.96 9.87 -6.63
C ARG A 174 -15.00 9.72 -8.16
N LEU A 175 -14.11 10.38 -8.89
CA LEU A 175 -14.19 10.45 -10.33
C LEU A 175 -13.88 9.14 -11.06
N ILE A 176 -13.03 8.26 -10.51
CA ILE A 176 -12.79 6.93 -11.10
C ILE A 176 -12.41 5.94 -10.00
N ARG A 177 -13.40 5.37 -9.32
CA ARG A 177 -13.19 4.14 -8.55
C ARG A 177 -13.26 3.00 -9.54
N PHE A 178 -12.19 2.26 -9.70
CA PHE A 178 -12.14 1.19 -10.67
C PHE A 178 -13.18 0.11 -10.41
N ASP A 179 -13.46 -0.19 -9.16
CA ASP A 179 -14.50 -1.16 -8.76
C ASP A 179 -15.93 -0.70 -9.08
N GLU A 180 -16.16 0.61 -9.26
CA GLU A 180 -17.44 1.19 -9.72
C GLU A 180 -17.51 1.36 -11.25
N SER A 181 -16.40 1.18 -11.97
CA SER A 181 -16.35 1.29 -13.43
C SER A 181 -17.18 0.20 -14.09
N VAL A 182 -17.80 0.51 -15.23
CA VAL A 182 -18.57 -0.47 -16.00
C VAL A 182 -17.64 -1.44 -16.73
N VAL A 183 -18.08 -2.67 -16.86
CA VAL A 183 -17.42 -3.73 -17.62
C VAL A 183 -18.06 -3.78 -19.01
N PRO A 184 -17.35 -3.37 -20.08
CA PRO A 184 -17.89 -3.38 -21.42
C PRO A 184 -18.31 -4.77 -21.88
N GLY A 185 -19.45 -4.87 -22.54
CA GLY A 185 -19.97 -6.13 -23.07
C GLY A 185 -20.68 -7.02 -22.05
N SER A 186 -20.76 -6.59 -20.79
CA SER A 186 -21.54 -7.25 -19.73
C SER A 186 -22.93 -6.67 -19.60
N GLY A 187 -23.83 -7.38 -18.93
CA GLY A 187 -25.18 -6.92 -18.66
C GLY A 187 -25.83 -7.58 -17.44
N PRO A 188 -27.04 -7.14 -17.05
CA PRO A 188 -27.77 -7.75 -15.93
C PRO A 188 -28.05 -9.25 -16.09
N GLY A 189 -28.05 -9.77 -17.35
CA GLY A 189 -28.24 -11.20 -17.65
C GLY A 189 -27.06 -12.09 -17.26
N ASP A 190 -25.88 -11.51 -17.01
CA ASP A 190 -24.68 -12.23 -16.58
C ASP A 190 -24.62 -12.42 -15.04
N LEU A 191 -25.56 -11.79 -14.31
CA LEU A 191 -25.66 -11.95 -12.87
C LEU A 191 -26.24 -13.31 -12.50
N VAL A 192 -25.65 -13.93 -11.49
CA VAL A 192 -26.21 -15.09 -10.82
C VAL A 192 -27.09 -14.59 -9.67
N PRO A 193 -28.43 -14.82 -9.70
CA PRO A 193 -29.37 -14.28 -8.72
C PRO A 193 -29.01 -14.62 -7.27
N GLU A 194 -28.53 -15.85 -7.03
CA GLU A 194 -28.16 -16.36 -5.71
C GLU A 194 -26.99 -15.59 -5.11
N LEU A 195 -26.04 -15.15 -5.95
CA LEU A 195 -24.87 -14.36 -5.55
C LEU A 195 -25.24 -12.88 -5.27
N ALA A 196 -26.22 -12.34 -5.99
CA ALA A 196 -26.62 -10.93 -5.84
C ALA A 196 -27.64 -10.71 -4.68
N THR A 197 -28.47 -11.70 -4.41
CA THR A 197 -29.56 -11.62 -3.39
C THR A 197 -29.08 -11.22 -1.99
N PRO A 198 -27.96 -11.75 -1.43
CA PRO A 198 -27.48 -11.38 -0.10
C PRO A 198 -27.21 -9.89 0.06
N PHE A 199 -26.83 -9.21 -1.02
CA PHE A 199 -26.51 -7.78 -1.00
C PHE A 199 -27.74 -6.88 -0.87
N LEU A 200 -28.92 -7.37 -1.18
CA LEU A 200 -30.18 -6.64 -1.03
C LEU A 200 -30.67 -6.55 0.43
N ARG A 201 -30.15 -7.40 1.34
CA ARG A 201 -30.52 -7.46 2.77
C ARG A 201 -32.04 -7.54 2.98
N GLY A 202 -32.74 -8.32 2.17
CA GLY A 202 -34.20 -8.45 2.22
C GLY A 202 -34.97 -7.20 1.79
N ARG A 203 -34.30 -6.23 1.17
CA ARG A 203 -34.91 -4.96 0.71
C ARG A 203 -35.20 -5.02 -0.78
N GLY A 204 -36.27 -5.70 -1.17
CA GLY A 204 -36.75 -5.72 -2.56
C GLY A 204 -36.23 -6.91 -3.37
N ASP A 205 -36.53 -6.86 -4.65
CA ASP A 205 -36.20 -7.84 -5.68
C ASP A 205 -34.90 -7.48 -6.41
N LEU A 206 -34.49 -8.33 -7.34
CA LEU A 206 -33.34 -8.10 -8.25
C LEU A 206 -33.69 -7.14 -9.41
N SER A 207 -34.54 -6.13 -9.15
CA SER A 207 -34.86 -5.10 -10.15
C SER A 207 -33.61 -4.25 -10.50
N GLU A 208 -33.56 -3.74 -11.73
CA GLU A 208 -32.48 -2.86 -12.17
C GLU A 208 -32.26 -1.69 -11.20
N GLN A 209 -33.34 -1.12 -10.65
CA GLN A 209 -33.26 -0.04 -9.69
C GLN A 209 -32.52 -0.44 -8.40
N ASN A 210 -32.80 -1.64 -7.86
CA ASN A 210 -32.16 -2.14 -6.66
C ASN A 210 -30.70 -2.53 -6.91
N LEU A 211 -30.41 -3.18 -8.02
CA LEU A 211 -29.05 -3.55 -8.44
C LEU A 211 -28.17 -2.33 -8.64
N ARG A 212 -28.71 -1.26 -9.26
CA ARG A 212 -28.00 0.03 -9.39
C ARG A 212 -27.76 0.71 -8.03
N ARG A 213 -28.73 0.65 -7.14
CA ARG A 213 -28.59 1.25 -5.79
C ARG A 213 -27.50 0.58 -4.96
N ILE A 214 -27.27 -0.73 -5.11
CA ILE A 214 -26.18 -1.43 -4.45
C ILE A 214 -24.87 -1.38 -5.26
N GLY A 215 -24.86 -0.76 -6.45
CA GLY A 215 -23.68 -0.54 -7.26
C GLY A 215 -23.23 -1.74 -8.11
N VAL A 216 -23.99 -2.83 -8.18
CA VAL A 216 -23.63 -4.03 -8.93
C VAL A 216 -23.71 -3.79 -10.44
N ILE A 217 -24.62 -2.91 -10.88
CA ILE A 217 -24.74 -2.44 -12.25
C ILE A 217 -24.68 -0.93 -12.34
N ALA A 218 -24.24 -0.41 -13.48
CA ALA A 218 -24.23 1.01 -13.80
C ALA A 218 -24.52 1.22 -15.30
N ARG A 219 -24.74 2.47 -15.72
CA ARG A 219 -24.87 2.81 -17.14
C ARG A 219 -23.53 3.29 -17.68
N ASP A 220 -23.22 2.84 -18.89
CA ASP A 220 -22.10 3.40 -19.67
C ASP A 220 -22.46 4.78 -20.27
N ASP A 221 -21.51 5.37 -21.01
CA ASP A 221 -21.67 6.68 -21.65
C ASP A 221 -22.75 6.67 -22.75
N GLN A 222 -23.15 5.50 -23.23
CA GLN A 222 -24.20 5.31 -24.24
C GLN A 222 -25.57 5.03 -23.62
N GLY A 223 -25.63 4.94 -22.27
CA GLY A 223 -26.83 4.64 -21.52
C GLY A 223 -27.15 3.14 -21.41
N THR A 224 -26.27 2.27 -21.88
CA THR A 224 -26.41 0.80 -21.76
C THR A 224 -26.16 0.38 -20.32
N THR A 225 -26.99 -0.50 -19.77
CA THR A 225 -26.81 -1.05 -18.44
C THR A 225 -25.81 -2.20 -18.48
N CYS A 226 -24.68 -2.02 -17.79
CA CYS A 226 -23.59 -2.99 -17.68
C CYS A 226 -23.33 -3.36 -16.21
N LEU A 227 -22.62 -4.46 -15.97
CA LEU A 227 -22.07 -4.74 -14.65
C LEU A 227 -20.99 -3.71 -14.31
N THR A 228 -20.87 -3.38 -13.03
CA THR A 228 -19.65 -2.76 -12.52
C THR A 228 -18.55 -3.83 -12.31
N VAL A 229 -17.31 -3.42 -12.19
CA VAL A 229 -16.21 -4.34 -11.85
C VAL A 229 -16.53 -5.08 -10.54
N ALA A 230 -17.03 -4.40 -9.52
CA ALA A 230 -17.48 -5.04 -8.28
C ALA A 230 -18.65 -6.03 -8.53
N GLY A 231 -19.59 -5.67 -9.41
CA GLY A 231 -20.69 -6.55 -9.80
C GLY A 231 -20.22 -7.80 -10.49
N ALA A 232 -19.29 -7.68 -11.45
CA ALA A 232 -18.68 -8.82 -12.13
C ALA A 232 -17.92 -9.73 -11.14
N LEU A 233 -17.12 -9.14 -10.23
CA LEU A 233 -16.31 -9.88 -9.26
C LEU A 233 -17.13 -10.58 -8.16
N MET A 234 -18.28 -10.04 -7.78
CA MET A 234 -19.06 -10.52 -6.65
C MET A 234 -20.33 -11.29 -7.01
N CYS A 235 -20.88 -11.05 -8.20
CA CYS A 235 -22.22 -11.53 -8.57
C CYS A 235 -22.25 -12.37 -9.84
N THR A 236 -21.10 -12.76 -10.40
CA THR A 236 -21.05 -13.67 -11.56
C THR A 236 -20.36 -14.97 -11.20
N GLY A 237 -20.74 -16.07 -11.87
CA GLY A 237 -20.09 -17.38 -11.64
C GLY A 237 -18.65 -17.45 -12.15
N SER A 238 -18.32 -16.65 -13.18
CA SER A 238 -17.00 -16.64 -13.84
C SER A 238 -16.48 -15.22 -14.03
N PRO A 239 -16.03 -14.53 -12.97
CA PRO A 239 -15.47 -13.19 -13.09
C PRO A 239 -14.28 -13.08 -14.06
N GLY A 240 -13.57 -14.21 -14.27
CA GLY A 240 -12.45 -14.32 -15.19
C GLY A 240 -12.78 -14.04 -16.65
N ASP A 241 -14.05 -14.12 -17.06
CA ASP A 241 -14.48 -13.81 -18.43
C ASP A 241 -14.24 -12.35 -18.78
N TRP A 242 -14.31 -11.45 -17.77
CA TRP A 242 -14.06 -10.02 -17.93
C TRP A 242 -12.76 -9.55 -17.28
N LEU A 243 -12.35 -10.20 -16.19
CA LEU A 243 -11.15 -9.89 -15.43
C LEU A 243 -10.27 -11.14 -15.29
N PRO A 244 -9.56 -11.54 -16.37
CA PRO A 244 -8.87 -12.85 -16.46
C PRO A 244 -7.82 -13.10 -15.36
N HIS A 245 -7.34 -12.03 -14.73
CA HIS A 245 -6.33 -12.13 -13.67
C HIS A 245 -6.89 -11.94 -12.25
N ALA A 246 -8.23 -11.85 -12.11
CA ALA A 246 -8.89 -11.67 -10.82
C ALA A 246 -9.11 -13.01 -10.10
N TYR A 247 -8.03 -13.73 -9.81
CA TYR A 247 -8.01 -14.97 -9.04
C TYR A 247 -6.82 -15.03 -8.10
N ILE A 248 -6.82 -16.01 -7.20
CA ILE A 248 -5.70 -16.30 -6.29
C ILE A 248 -4.95 -17.53 -6.81
N GLN A 249 -3.68 -17.37 -7.15
CA GLN A 249 -2.79 -18.48 -7.43
C GLN A 249 -2.18 -18.98 -6.12
N ALA A 250 -2.53 -20.19 -5.71
CA ALA A 250 -2.06 -20.81 -4.49
C ALA A 250 -1.05 -21.92 -4.80
N VAL A 251 0.09 -21.93 -4.10
CA VAL A 251 1.13 -22.96 -4.22
C VAL A 251 1.68 -23.31 -2.86
N SER A 252 1.76 -24.60 -2.54
CA SER A 252 2.41 -25.12 -1.33
C SER A 252 3.73 -25.82 -1.69
N TYR A 253 4.79 -25.49 -0.95
CA TYR A 253 6.13 -26.06 -1.11
C TYR A 253 6.52 -26.89 0.11
N ALA A 254 7.23 -28.02 -0.13
CA ALA A 254 7.72 -28.89 0.95
C ALA A 254 8.83 -28.27 1.80
N GLY A 255 9.57 -27.30 1.25
CA GLY A 255 10.72 -26.65 1.86
C GLY A 255 10.51 -25.19 2.19
N GLU A 256 11.61 -24.48 2.34
CA GLU A 256 11.66 -23.04 2.66
C GLU A 256 11.96 -22.17 1.41
N ARG A 257 12.12 -22.79 0.24
CA ARG A 257 12.42 -22.13 -1.03
C ARG A 257 11.40 -22.48 -2.09
N ARG A 258 11.21 -21.57 -3.03
CA ARG A 258 10.41 -21.82 -4.24
C ARG A 258 11.19 -22.77 -5.13
N ASP A 259 10.79 -24.03 -5.17
CA ASP A 259 11.37 -25.03 -6.03
C ASP A 259 10.25 -25.87 -6.61
N ILE A 260 10.18 -25.94 -7.93
CA ILE A 260 9.14 -26.66 -8.66
C ILE A 260 9.19 -28.18 -8.36
N ASN A 261 10.37 -28.72 -8.05
CA ASN A 261 10.53 -30.14 -7.70
C ASN A 261 10.00 -30.49 -6.31
N TYR A 262 9.76 -29.49 -5.46
CA TYR A 262 9.24 -29.64 -4.10
C TYR A 262 7.86 -29.03 -3.92
N GLN A 263 7.14 -28.81 -5.01
CA GLN A 263 5.75 -28.38 -4.96
C GLN A 263 4.87 -29.55 -4.48
N ARG A 264 4.07 -29.31 -3.43
CA ARG A 264 3.15 -30.30 -2.84
C ARG A 264 1.74 -30.18 -3.42
N ASP A 265 1.27 -28.95 -3.53
CA ASP A 265 -0.09 -28.63 -3.94
C ASP A 265 -0.10 -27.30 -4.70
N ALA A 266 -0.97 -27.18 -5.69
CA ALA A 266 -1.16 -25.92 -6.40
C ALA A 266 -2.59 -25.84 -6.96
N GLY A 267 -3.09 -24.61 -7.09
CA GLY A 267 -4.38 -24.34 -7.70
C GLY A 267 -4.56 -22.87 -8.03
N ASP A 268 -5.34 -22.62 -9.05
CA ASP A 268 -5.83 -21.29 -9.40
C ASP A 268 -7.27 -21.19 -8.84
N LEU A 269 -7.43 -20.42 -7.74
CA LEU A 269 -8.69 -20.28 -7.02
C LEU A 269 -9.46 -19.12 -7.66
N SER A 270 -10.47 -19.46 -8.43
CA SER A 270 -11.26 -18.55 -9.25
C SER A 270 -12.72 -18.50 -8.78
N GLY A 271 -13.55 -17.70 -9.43
CA GLY A 271 -14.95 -17.51 -9.05
C GLY A 271 -15.20 -16.18 -8.32
N PRO A 272 -16.36 -15.98 -7.70
CA PRO A 272 -16.68 -14.80 -6.91
C PRO A 272 -15.65 -14.60 -5.78
N LEU A 273 -15.44 -13.33 -5.35
CA LEU A 273 -14.39 -13.03 -4.37
C LEU A 273 -14.57 -13.71 -3.01
N ASP A 274 -15.79 -13.90 -2.57
CA ASP A 274 -16.12 -14.66 -1.36
C ASP A 274 -15.70 -16.12 -1.47
N THR A 275 -15.98 -16.75 -2.62
CA THR A 275 -15.53 -18.12 -2.94
C THR A 275 -14.01 -18.20 -2.98
N GLN A 276 -13.33 -17.23 -3.61
CA GLN A 276 -11.87 -17.20 -3.64
C GLN A 276 -11.25 -17.15 -2.25
N VAL A 277 -11.83 -16.35 -1.33
CA VAL A 277 -11.37 -16.25 0.07
C VAL A 277 -11.56 -17.59 0.80
N SER A 278 -12.75 -18.20 0.69
CA SER A 278 -13.04 -19.49 1.32
C SER A 278 -12.14 -20.60 0.80
N GLU A 279 -12.00 -20.73 -0.51
CA GLU A 279 -11.12 -21.72 -1.13
C GLU A 279 -9.65 -21.51 -0.77
N ALA A 280 -9.18 -20.24 -0.68
CA ALA A 280 -7.81 -19.94 -0.26
C ALA A 280 -7.57 -20.30 1.22
N LEU A 281 -8.55 -20.08 2.10
CA LEU A 281 -8.47 -20.50 3.49
C LEU A 281 -8.45 -22.03 3.59
N HIS A 282 -9.29 -22.73 2.84
CA HIS A 282 -9.28 -24.20 2.78
C HIS A 282 -7.96 -24.73 2.20
N PHE A 283 -7.41 -24.07 1.15
CA PHE A 283 -6.09 -24.39 0.63
C PHE A 283 -5.02 -24.23 1.71
N ALA A 284 -5.04 -23.13 2.46
CA ALA A 284 -4.10 -22.91 3.55
C ALA A 284 -4.23 -24.00 4.62
N ARG A 285 -5.45 -24.26 5.12
CA ARG A 285 -5.72 -25.27 6.16
C ARG A 285 -5.23 -26.67 5.80
N ARG A 286 -5.51 -27.15 4.59
CA ARG A 286 -5.05 -28.50 4.15
C ARG A 286 -3.55 -28.61 3.94
N ASN A 287 -2.85 -27.47 3.75
CA ASN A 287 -1.42 -27.42 3.56
C ASN A 287 -0.63 -26.98 4.81
N MET A 288 -1.32 -26.62 5.90
CA MET A 288 -0.73 -26.38 7.20
C MET A 288 -0.51 -27.72 7.93
N SER A 289 0.55 -27.81 8.72
CA SER A 289 0.75 -28.93 9.62
C SER A 289 0.23 -28.60 11.02
N ALA A 290 -0.59 -29.49 11.61
CA ALA A 290 -0.86 -29.43 13.03
C ALA A 290 0.31 -30.03 13.81
N ARG A 291 0.69 -29.42 14.92
CA ARG A 291 1.71 -29.95 15.84
C ARG A 291 1.02 -30.50 17.08
N ALA A 292 1.31 -31.75 17.40
CA ALA A 292 0.76 -32.39 18.58
C ALA A 292 1.81 -32.51 19.68
N THR A 293 1.43 -32.13 20.90
CA THR A 293 2.27 -32.37 22.10
C THR A 293 1.91 -33.73 22.70
N LYS A 294 2.89 -34.59 22.93
CA LYS A 294 2.71 -35.83 23.68
C LYS A 294 2.59 -35.49 25.18
N GLY A 295 1.38 -35.49 25.72
CA GLY A 295 1.08 -35.26 27.15
C GLY A 295 -0.30 -35.77 27.53
N VAL A 296 -0.62 -35.74 28.83
CA VAL A 296 -1.97 -36.05 29.31
C VAL A 296 -2.94 -34.96 28.84
N GLY A 297 -3.54 -35.19 27.66
CA GLY A 297 -4.33 -34.20 26.89
C GLY A 297 -3.56 -33.76 25.66
N ARG A 298 -3.92 -34.34 24.51
CA ARG A 298 -3.37 -33.93 23.20
C ARG A 298 -3.81 -32.50 22.89
N THR A 299 -2.90 -31.52 22.97
CA THR A 299 -3.17 -30.17 22.55
C THR A 299 -2.53 -29.98 21.17
N GLU A 300 -3.37 -29.77 20.18
CA GLU A 300 -2.92 -29.45 18.81
C GLU A 300 -2.71 -27.94 18.72
N ARG A 301 -1.50 -27.53 18.32
CA ARG A 301 -1.17 -26.13 18.05
C ARG A 301 -1.11 -25.94 16.54
N PRO A 302 -1.91 -25.05 15.95
CA PRO A 302 -1.85 -24.79 14.53
C PRO A 302 -0.51 -24.16 14.16
N GLN A 303 -0.08 -24.37 12.92
CA GLN A 303 1.16 -23.78 12.38
C GLN A 303 1.01 -22.27 12.19
N TYR A 304 -0.20 -21.81 11.85
CA TYR A 304 -0.57 -20.41 11.66
C TYR A 304 -1.92 -20.14 12.32
N SER A 305 -2.19 -18.89 12.70
CA SER A 305 -3.53 -18.50 13.17
C SER A 305 -4.49 -18.47 11.97
N ASP A 306 -5.54 -19.29 12.01
CA ASP A 306 -6.61 -19.28 10.99
C ASP A 306 -7.21 -17.89 10.82
N ARG A 307 -7.37 -17.16 11.94
CA ARG A 307 -7.90 -15.82 11.94
C ARG A 307 -6.98 -14.82 11.25
N ALA A 308 -5.67 -14.89 11.50
CA ALA A 308 -4.70 -14.04 10.83
C ALA A 308 -4.64 -14.32 9.32
N VAL A 309 -4.66 -15.60 8.93
CA VAL A 309 -4.66 -16.01 7.51
C VAL A 309 -5.95 -15.55 6.81
N PHE A 310 -7.11 -15.75 7.45
CA PHE A 310 -8.38 -15.28 6.92
C PHE A 310 -8.40 -13.77 6.69
N GLU A 311 -7.99 -12.97 7.70
CA GLU A 311 -7.90 -11.52 7.56
C GLU A 311 -6.96 -11.09 6.43
N ALA A 312 -5.82 -11.76 6.30
CA ALA A 312 -4.87 -11.49 5.22
C ALA A 312 -5.49 -11.76 3.85
N LEU A 313 -6.23 -12.85 3.68
CA LEU A 313 -6.92 -13.20 2.42
C LEU A 313 -8.06 -12.22 2.09
N VAL A 314 -8.88 -11.86 3.09
CA VAL A 314 -9.94 -10.85 2.90
C VAL A 314 -9.34 -9.50 2.51
N ASN A 315 -8.29 -9.06 3.20
CA ASN A 315 -7.60 -7.81 2.87
C ASN A 315 -6.96 -7.85 1.48
N ALA A 316 -6.43 -9.01 1.07
CA ALA A 316 -5.84 -9.18 -0.26
C ALA A 316 -6.87 -8.92 -1.37
N VAL A 317 -8.04 -9.54 -1.32
CA VAL A 317 -9.10 -9.34 -2.33
C VAL A 317 -9.75 -7.95 -2.22
N ALA A 318 -9.90 -7.42 -1.01
CA ALA A 318 -10.50 -6.11 -0.77
C ALA A 318 -9.64 -4.96 -1.28
N HIS A 319 -8.30 -5.08 -1.19
CA HIS A 319 -7.37 -3.99 -1.50
C HIS A 319 -6.51 -4.20 -2.75
N ARG A 320 -6.66 -5.33 -3.45
CA ARG A 320 -6.01 -5.55 -4.74
C ARG A 320 -6.34 -4.43 -5.72
N ASP A 321 -5.35 -4.02 -6.49
CA ASP A 321 -5.56 -3.14 -7.64
C ASP A 321 -6.07 -3.94 -8.84
N TYR A 322 -7.40 -3.92 -9.06
CA TYR A 322 -8.04 -4.64 -10.16
C TYR A 322 -7.79 -3.99 -11.53
N SER A 323 -7.28 -2.76 -11.58
CA SER A 323 -6.86 -2.12 -12.83
C SER A 323 -5.56 -2.69 -13.40
N MET A 324 -4.80 -3.43 -12.58
CA MET A 324 -3.56 -4.07 -13.00
C MET A 324 -3.84 -5.37 -13.77
N ALA A 325 -3.96 -5.22 -15.10
CA ALA A 325 -4.03 -6.38 -15.99
C ALA A 325 -2.73 -7.19 -15.92
N GLY A 326 -2.85 -8.52 -15.95
CA GLY A 326 -1.70 -9.43 -15.94
C GLY A 326 -1.14 -9.79 -14.57
N ALA A 327 -1.55 -9.10 -13.50
CA ALA A 327 -1.11 -9.39 -12.14
C ALA A 327 -2.23 -10.07 -11.33
N ARG A 328 -1.90 -11.11 -10.56
CA ARG A 328 -2.82 -11.89 -9.73
C ARG A 328 -2.34 -11.93 -8.29
N ILE A 329 -3.25 -12.20 -7.35
CA ILE A 329 -2.87 -12.50 -5.98
C ILE A 329 -2.12 -13.84 -5.97
N ARG A 330 -1.03 -13.94 -5.22
CA ARG A 330 -0.25 -15.17 -5.07
C ARG A 330 -0.16 -15.54 -3.60
N LEU A 331 -0.60 -16.74 -3.28
CA LEU A 331 -0.52 -17.35 -1.96
C LEU A 331 0.53 -18.46 -2.01
N HIS A 332 1.65 -18.30 -1.33
CA HIS A 332 2.69 -19.31 -1.23
C HIS A 332 2.82 -19.80 0.20
N ILE A 333 2.73 -21.11 0.39
CA ILE A 333 2.85 -21.75 1.70
C ILE A 333 4.17 -22.53 1.72
N PHE A 334 5.04 -22.17 2.65
CA PHE A 334 6.31 -22.83 2.91
C PHE A 334 6.27 -23.56 4.25
N ARG A 335 7.33 -24.29 4.51
CA ARG A 335 7.48 -25.01 5.79
C ARG A 335 7.54 -24.07 7.00
N ASP A 336 8.07 -22.85 6.81
CA ASP A 336 8.40 -21.88 7.87
C ASP A 336 7.57 -20.60 7.80
N ARG A 337 6.83 -20.36 6.71
CA ARG A 337 6.07 -19.14 6.50
C ARG A 337 4.99 -19.27 5.43
N ILE A 338 4.03 -18.36 5.48
CA ILE A 338 3.11 -18.02 4.37
C ILE A 338 3.58 -16.70 3.76
N GLU A 339 3.62 -16.62 2.43
CA GLU A 339 3.83 -15.38 1.69
C GLU A 339 2.59 -15.07 0.86
N LEU A 340 2.04 -13.89 1.04
CA LEU A 340 0.90 -13.39 0.27
C LEU A 340 1.34 -12.15 -0.51
N TYR A 341 1.17 -12.18 -1.83
CA TYR A 341 1.53 -11.12 -2.76
C TYR A 341 0.25 -10.52 -3.34
N VAL A 342 0.07 -9.24 -3.15
CA VAL A 342 -1.14 -8.51 -3.56
C VAL A 342 -0.77 -7.41 -4.53
N PRO A 343 -1.21 -7.48 -5.79
CA PRO A 343 -0.97 -6.43 -6.79
C PRO A 343 -1.58 -5.10 -6.36
N GLY A 344 -0.77 -4.05 -6.43
CA GLY A 344 -1.12 -2.68 -6.11
C GLY A 344 -0.18 -2.04 -5.09
N SER A 345 0.03 -0.73 -5.23
CA SER A 345 0.74 0.08 -4.24
C SER A 345 -0.14 0.32 -3.01
N LEU A 346 0.46 0.72 -1.90
CA LEU A 346 -0.31 1.30 -0.79
C LEU A 346 -0.98 2.59 -1.27
N ALA A 347 -2.25 2.73 -0.94
CA ALA A 347 -3.04 3.84 -1.42
C ALA A 347 -2.68 5.15 -0.72
N ASN A 348 -2.65 6.23 -1.47
CA ASN A 348 -2.44 7.61 -1.00
C ASN A 348 -1.18 7.79 -0.14
N THR A 349 -1.37 8.35 1.06
CA THR A 349 -0.31 8.61 2.05
C THR A 349 -0.10 7.47 3.04
N LEU A 350 -0.69 6.30 2.81
CA LEU A 350 -0.42 5.13 3.63
C LEU A 350 1.01 4.65 3.42
N THR A 351 1.66 4.35 4.52
CA THR A 351 2.93 3.65 4.58
C THR A 351 2.74 2.32 5.31
N ILE A 352 3.68 1.40 5.18
CA ILE A 352 3.66 0.15 5.94
C ILE A 352 3.50 0.44 7.43
N ASP A 353 4.22 1.43 7.94
CA ASP A 353 4.21 1.81 9.36
C ASP A 353 2.85 2.39 9.83
N SER A 354 2.12 3.05 8.94
CA SER A 354 0.85 3.71 9.27
C SER A 354 -0.39 2.86 8.97
N MET A 355 -0.23 1.70 8.30
CA MET A 355 -1.38 0.91 7.86
C MET A 355 -2.14 0.21 9.01
N ALA A 356 -1.50 0.04 10.17
CA ALA A 356 -2.16 -0.49 11.35
C ALA A 356 -3.08 0.53 12.04
N ASP A 357 -2.75 1.83 11.93
CA ASP A 357 -3.44 2.92 12.63
C ASP A 357 -4.39 3.70 11.72
N ARG A 358 -4.26 3.56 10.40
CA ARG A 358 -5.01 4.34 9.42
C ARG A 358 -5.83 3.45 8.50
N GLN A 359 -7.08 3.80 8.33
CA GLN A 359 -7.99 3.12 7.42
C GLN A 359 -7.97 3.80 6.05
N TYR A 360 -7.76 3.02 5.02
CA TYR A 360 -7.97 3.43 3.64
C TYR A 360 -8.54 2.27 2.83
N CYS A 361 -9.48 2.57 1.96
CA CYS A 361 -10.09 1.59 1.06
C CYS A 361 -9.91 2.02 -0.40
N ARG A 362 -9.26 1.19 -1.21
CA ARG A 362 -9.14 1.38 -2.66
C ARG A 362 -10.47 1.06 -3.35
N ASN A 363 -11.09 -0.05 -2.98
CA ASN A 363 -12.27 -0.62 -3.61
C ASN A 363 -13.45 -0.56 -2.63
N GLU A 364 -14.02 0.65 -2.41
CA GLU A 364 -15.07 0.84 -1.40
C GLU A 364 -16.34 0.05 -1.71
N LEU A 365 -16.66 -0.15 -2.99
CA LEU A 365 -17.82 -0.92 -3.39
C LEU A 365 -17.63 -2.40 -3.09
N ILE A 366 -16.46 -2.98 -3.45
CA ILE A 366 -16.11 -4.37 -3.10
C ILE A 366 -16.16 -4.56 -1.58
N VAL A 367 -15.51 -3.67 -0.80
CA VAL A 367 -15.55 -3.72 0.67
C VAL A 367 -16.98 -3.63 1.21
N SER A 368 -17.83 -2.79 0.61
CA SER A 368 -19.25 -2.69 0.99
C SER A 368 -20.02 -4.00 0.72
N LEU A 369 -19.68 -4.72 -0.34
CA LEU A 369 -20.30 -6.00 -0.67
C LEU A 369 -19.74 -7.12 0.23
N LEU A 370 -18.43 -7.23 0.41
CA LEU A 370 -17.80 -8.20 1.33
C LEU A 370 -18.32 -8.07 2.77
N ALA A 371 -18.64 -6.84 3.23
CA ALA A 371 -19.26 -6.61 4.53
C ALA A 371 -20.73 -7.10 4.62
N ARG A 372 -21.27 -7.69 3.57
CA ARG A 372 -22.60 -8.30 3.50
C ARG A 372 -22.55 -9.80 3.18
N CYS A 373 -21.38 -10.30 2.78
CA CYS A 373 -21.18 -11.73 2.56
C CYS A 373 -21.09 -12.45 3.90
N PRO A 374 -22.00 -13.37 4.22
CA PRO A 374 -21.89 -14.17 5.43
C PRO A 374 -20.65 -15.06 5.38
N VAL A 375 -20.05 -15.31 6.52
CA VAL A 375 -18.99 -16.30 6.70
C VAL A 375 -19.62 -17.59 7.17
N ASP A 376 -19.43 -18.67 6.42
CA ASP A 376 -19.84 -20.03 6.79
C ASP A 376 -18.58 -20.88 6.99
N GLU A 377 -17.71 -20.43 7.90
CA GLU A 377 -16.43 -21.08 8.22
C GLU A 377 -16.35 -21.42 9.70
N ASP A 378 -16.22 -22.69 9.99
CA ASP A 378 -16.06 -23.18 11.36
C ASP A 378 -14.79 -22.61 12.01
N GLY A 379 -14.94 -22.15 13.26
CA GLY A 379 -13.83 -21.63 14.06
C GLY A 379 -13.55 -20.13 13.89
N LEU A 380 -14.17 -19.46 12.94
CA LEU A 380 -14.10 -18.00 12.80
C LEU A 380 -15.28 -17.36 13.53
N ALA A 381 -15.02 -16.64 14.62
CA ALA A 381 -16.05 -15.92 15.39
C ALA A 381 -16.50 -14.64 14.64
N ARG A 382 -16.91 -14.77 13.37
CA ARG A 382 -17.34 -13.69 12.49
C ARG A 382 -18.63 -14.00 11.77
N ARG A 383 -19.44 -12.95 11.57
CA ARG A 383 -20.70 -13.06 10.83
C ARG A 383 -20.55 -12.75 9.33
N TYR A 384 -19.61 -11.87 8.97
CA TYR A 384 -19.38 -11.40 7.60
C TYR A 384 -17.89 -11.44 7.26
N LEU A 385 -17.57 -11.53 5.96
CA LEU A 385 -16.18 -11.55 5.48
C LEU A 385 -15.41 -10.31 5.93
N MET A 386 -16.05 -9.14 5.94
CA MET A 386 -15.40 -7.90 6.36
C MET A 386 -16.25 -7.13 7.39
N GLU A 387 -15.65 -6.66 8.47
CA GLU A 387 -16.33 -5.92 9.53
C GLU A 387 -16.04 -4.41 9.51
N ARG A 388 -15.51 -3.80 8.51
CA ARG A 388 -15.33 -2.34 8.32
C ARG A 388 -14.91 -1.53 9.59
N ARG A 389 -14.25 -2.18 10.56
CA ARG A 389 -13.79 -1.56 11.82
C ARG A 389 -12.34 -1.12 11.76
N GLY A 390 -11.60 -1.52 10.71
CA GLY A 390 -10.18 -1.26 10.55
C GLY A 390 -9.28 -2.17 11.37
N ASP A 391 -9.81 -3.24 11.94
CA ASP A 391 -9.08 -4.14 12.84
C ASP A 391 -8.30 -5.23 12.09
N GLY A 392 -8.40 -5.32 10.76
CA GLY A 392 -7.81 -6.42 9.98
C GLY A 392 -6.29 -6.51 10.12
N VAL A 393 -5.57 -5.40 9.95
CA VAL A 393 -4.10 -5.38 10.10
C VAL A 393 -3.67 -5.63 11.54
N PRO A 394 -4.23 -4.96 12.57
CA PRO A 394 -3.98 -5.29 13.97
C PRO A 394 -4.19 -6.77 14.31
N ILE A 395 -5.27 -7.39 13.82
CA ILE A 395 -5.55 -8.83 14.04
C ILE A 395 -4.44 -9.69 13.41
N ILE A 396 -4.02 -9.40 12.18
CA ILE A 396 -2.93 -10.14 11.52
C ILE A 396 -1.65 -10.05 12.35
N LEU A 397 -1.32 -8.85 12.84
CA LEU A 397 -0.10 -8.61 13.62
C LEU A 397 -0.13 -9.34 14.97
N ASP A 398 -1.19 -9.16 15.74
CA ASP A 398 -1.29 -9.68 17.10
C ASP A 398 -1.43 -11.20 17.13
N GLU A 399 -2.36 -11.77 16.35
CA GLU A 399 -2.59 -13.22 16.28
C GLU A 399 -1.36 -13.99 15.79
N SER A 400 -0.64 -13.41 14.80
CA SER A 400 0.58 -14.03 14.29
C SER A 400 1.70 -13.98 15.31
N ARG A 401 1.91 -12.84 15.97
CA ARG A 401 2.93 -12.68 17.02
C ARG A 401 2.64 -13.60 18.21
N ASP A 402 1.40 -13.67 18.66
CA ASP A 402 1.01 -14.48 19.84
C ASP A 402 1.23 -15.98 19.56
N LEU A 403 1.07 -16.41 18.32
CA LEU A 403 1.29 -17.80 17.92
C LEU A 403 2.76 -18.11 17.63
N SER A 404 3.46 -17.28 16.84
CA SER A 404 4.82 -17.55 16.34
C SER A 404 5.93 -16.89 17.17
N GLY A 405 5.60 -15.92 18.03
CA GLY A 405 6.58 -15.06 18.71
C GLY A 405 7.17 -13.96 17.81
N ARG A 406 6.77 -13.87 16.53
CA ARG A 406 7.29 -12.93 15.54
C ARG A 406 6.16 -12.13 14.89
N TYR A 407 6.41 -10.85 14.66
CA TYR A 407 5.51 -10.04 13.86
C TYR A 407 5.57 -10.45 12.38
N PRO A 408 4.45 -10.40 11.66
CA PRO A 408 4.44 -10.48 10.21
C PRO A 408 5.23 -9.35 9.56
N ASP A 409 5.85 -9.65 8.41
CA ASP A 409 6.61 -8.67 7.66
C ASP A 409 5.82 -8.17 6.45
N TYR A 410 5.59 -6.87 6.37
CA TYR A 410 5.05 -6.22 5.18
C TYR A 410 6.17 -5.57 4.38
N THR A 411 6.17 -5.76 3.07
CA THR A 411 7.17 -5.18 2.16
C THR A 411 6.51 -4.71 0.86
N MET A 412 6.83 -3.51 0.41
CA MET A 412 6.47 -3.06 -0.93
C MET A 412 7.53 -3.47 -1.94
N ILE A 413 7.12 -4.17 -3.00
CA ILE A 413 7.98 -4.58 -4.12
C ILE A 413 7.73 -3.60 -5.27
N ASP A 414 8.76 -2.86 -5.65
CA ASP A 414 8.78 -1.91 -6.79
C ASP A 414 7.58 -0.94 -6.81
N ASP A 415 7.06 -0.56 -5.63
CA ASP A 415 5.87 0.27 -5.45
C ASP A 415 4.61 -0.22 -6.21
N SER A 416 4.57 -1.48 -6.58
CA SER A 416 3.52 -2.07 -7.40
C SER A 416 2.87 -3.32 -6.81
N GLU A 417 3.48 -3.92 -5.80
CA GLU A 417 2.97 -5.14 -5.18
C GLU A 417 3.28 -5.13 -3.68
N LEU A 418 2.30 -5.43 -2.85
CA LEU A 418 2.47 -5.62 -1.41
C LEU A 418 2.73 -7.09 -1.12
N ARG A 419 3.84 -7.39 -0.42
CA ARG A 419 4.12 -8.71 0.12
C ARG A 419 3.88 -8.73 1.63
N LEU A 420 3.11 -9.70 2.09
CA LEU A 420 2.94 -10.04 3.50
C LEU A 420 3.59 -11.40 3.76
N VAL A 421 4.41 -11.50 4.82
CA VAL A 421 5.00 -12.75 5.31
C VAL A 421 4.45 -13.02 6.70
N ILE A 422 3.77 -14.16 6.88
CA ILE A 422 3.29 -14.66 8.18
C ILE A 422 4.19 -15.84 8.56
N TRP A 423 4.86 -15.75 9.72
CA TRP A 423 5.78 -16.77 10.19
C TRP A 423 5.06 -17.92 10.89
N ALA A 424 5.54 -19.13 10.66
CA ALA A 424 5.05 -20.32 11.32
C ALA A 424 5.35 -20.30 12.83
N ALA A 425 4.50 -20.91 13.62
CA ALA A 425 4.78 -21.15 15.03
C ALA A 425 6.11 -21.89 15.20
N GLU A 426 6.97 -21.46 16.13
CA GLU A 426 8.23 -22.13 16.44
C GLU A 426 7.99 -23.52 17.05
N THR A 427 8.85 -24.48 16.72
CA THR A 427 8.82 -25.82 17.29
C THR A 427 9.37 -25.75 18.70
N ARG A 428 8.55 -26.09 19.70
CA ARG A 428 9.02 -26.24 21.10
C ARG A 428 9.72 -27.60 21.29
N PRO A 429 10.69 -27.69 22.21
CA PRO A 429 11.28 -28.98 22.56
C PRO A 429 10.19 -29.96 23.00
N GLY A 430 10.10 -31.12 22.38
CA GLY A 430 9.10 -32.16 22.66
C GLY A 430 7.83 -32.14 21.77
N GLU A 431 7.70 -31.20 20.84
CA GLU A 431 6.64 -31.21 19.83
C GLU A 431 7.07 -32.07 18.62
N GLU A 432 6.27 -33.07 18.26
CA GLU A 432 6.42 -33.82 17.00
C GLU A 432 5.38 -33.32 15.99
N ARG A 433 5.73 -33.31 14.70
CA ARG A 433 4.78 -33.03 13.61
C ARG A 433 3.79 -34.19 13.49
N ALA A 434 2.51 -33.88 13.49
CA ALA A 434 1.45 -34.82 13.14
C ALA A 434 1.33 -34.96 11.61
#